data_0515d9b557cc6498c39bbe2439761ab5
#
_entry.id   0515d9b557cc6498c39bbe2439761ab5
#
_cell.length_a   1.000
_cell.length_b   1.000
_cell.length_c   1.000
_cell.angle_alpha   90.00
_cell.angle_beta   90.00
_cell.angle_gamma   90.00
#
_symmetry.space_group_name_H-M   'P 1'
#
loop_
_entity.id
_entity.type
_entity.pdbx_description
1 polymer ?
#
loop_
_entity_poly.entity_id
_entity_poly.type
_entity_poly.pdbx_seq_one_letter_code
_entity_poly.pdbx_strand_id
1 'polypeptide(L)'
;MVPERVAVWPGPIWALDFTGHGASSVPLGGGYSVEILMADADAALAQLGSLTLVGHGLGAYVALLLAGARPQQVRGAVLCDGPGLAGGGPRPVTPAVVRPVEKLEQAPDPFALLELARDVRPPDYATSFVRQACQLSELDRPISVCAIERPDWLAAVVEEPGAAVTTLAEALSHYAR
;
A
#
# COMPACT_ATOMS: atom_id res chain seq x y z
N MET A 1 -2.23 -14.56 -6.09
CA MET A 1 -1.38 -14.99 -7.24
C MET A 1 -0.27 -13.95 -7.40
N VAL A 2 1.00 -14.35 -7.35
CA VAL A 2 2.14 -13.42 -7.54
C VAL A 2 2.22 -13.07 -9.03
N PRO A 3 2.27 -11.78 -9.42
CA PRO A 3 2.40 -11.39 -10.82
C PRO A 3 3.73 -11.87 -11.42
N GLU A 4 3.72 -12.36 -12.66
CA GLU A 4 4.93 -12.83 -13.37
C GLU A 4 6.08 -11.81 -13.37
N ARG A 5 5.75 -10.51 -13.39
CA ARG A 5 6.73 -9.42 -13.40
C ARG A 5 7.57 -9.34 -12.12
N VAL A 6 7.14 -9.95 -11.03
CA VAL A 6 7.87 -10.01 -9.76
C VAL A 6 8.71 -11.29 -9.66
N ALA A 7 8.51 -12.25 -10.56
CA ALA A 7 9.23 -13.53 -10.58
C ALA A 7 10.76 -13.39 -10.81
N VAL A 8 11.23 -12.22 -11.22
CA VAL A 8 12.67 -11.89 -11.34
C VAL A 8 13.33 -11.62 -9.98
N TRP A 9 12.58 -11.56 -8.89
CA TRP A 9 13.11 -11.36 -7.56
C TRP A 9 13.92 -12.59 -7.10
N PRO A 10 15.15 -12.42 -6.60
CA PRO A 10 16.06 -13.56 -6.30
C PRO A 10 15.72 -14.29 -5.00
N GLY A 11 14.87 -13.72 -4.16
CA GLY A 11 14.51 -14.24 -2.85
C GLY A 11 13.10 -14.81 -2.77
N PRO A 12 12.66 -15.23 -1.59
CA PRO A 12 11.28 -15.63 -1.36
C PRO A 12 10.29 -14.49 -1.65
N ILE A 13 9.11 -14.85 -2.20
CA ILE A 13 8.02 -13.92 -2.47
C ILE A 13 6.81 -14.37 -1.68
N TRP A 14 6.23 -13.42 -0.95
CA TRP A 14 5.04 -13.60 -0.14
C TRP A 14 3.91 -12.75 -0.66
N ALA A 15 2.72 -13.27 -0.71
CA ALA A 15 1.51 -12.52 -1.03
C ALA A 15 0.64 -12.46 0.23
N LEU A 16 0.17 -11.26 0.57
CA LEU A 16 -0.70 -11.02 1.71
C LEU A 16 -2.13 -10.80 1.24
N ASP A 17 -3.04 -11.60 1.79
CA ASP A 17 -4.47 -11.34 1.71
C ASP A 17 -4.85 -10.46 2.93
N PHE A 18 -5.27 -9.23 2.68
CA PHE A 18 -5.70 -8.33 3.73
C PHE A 18 -7.01 -8.79 4.38
N THR A 19 -7.27 -8.36 5.59
CA THR A 19 -8.58 -8.54 6.26
C THR A 19 -9.73 -8.19 5.30
N GLY A 20 -10.72 -9.08 5.19
CA GLY A 20 -11.84 -8.97 4.25
C GLY A 20 -11.55 -9.36 2.81
N HIS A 21 -10.32 -9.80 2.49
CA HIS A 21 -9.92 -10.18 1.15
C HIS A 21 -9.32 -11.59 1.12
N GLY A 22 -9.38 -12.21 -0.07
CA GLY A 22 -8.77 -13.53 -0.32
C GLY A 22 -9.20 -14.59 0.69
N ALA A 23 -8.23 -15.23 1.33
CA ALA A 23 -8.45 -16.26 2.34
C ALA A 23 -8.49 -15.71 3.78
N SER A 24 -8.31 -14.39 3.97
CA SER A 24 -8.35 -13.78 5.29
C SER A 24 -9.76 -13.66 5.86
N SER A 25 -9.85 -13.51 7.18
CA SER A 25 -11.12 -13.38 7.89
C SER A 25 -11.88 -12.12 7.46
N VAL A 26 -13.21 -12.23 7.47
CA VAL A 26 -14.13 -11.13 7.18
C VAL A 26 -14.74 -10.65 8.50
N PRO A 27 -14.49 -9.39 8.92
CA PRO A 27 -15.05 -8.85 10.14
C PRO A 27 -16.55 -8.63 10.00
N LEU A 28 -17.28 -8.73 11.12
CA LEU A 28 -18.70 -8.44 11.17
C LEU A 28 -18.93 -6.93 11.15
N GLY A 29 -19.66 -6.44 10.14
CA GLY A 29 -20.14 -5.05 10.13
C GLY A 29 -19.21 -4.02 9.50
N GLY A 30 -18.21 -4.42 8.72
CA GLY A 30 -17.31 -3.48 8.04
C GLY A 30 -16.24 -2.90 8.98
N GLY A 31 -15.93 -1.62 8.83
CA GLY A 31 -14.89 -0.93 9.62
C GLY A 31 -13.52 -0.97 8.97
N TYR A 32 -13.46 -1.08 7.66
CA TYR A 32 -12.22 -1.09 6.92
C TYR A 32 -11.64 0.31 6.76
N SER A 33 -10.36 0.45 7.09
CA SER A 33 -9.56 1.62 6.75
C SER A 33 -8.17 1.17 6.27
N VAL A 34 -7.44 2.08 5.65
CA VAL A 34 -6.07 1.80 5.21
C VAL A 34 -5.17 1.46 6.39
N GLU A 35 -5.40 2.03 7.57
CA GLU A 35 -4.62 1.74 8.79
C GLU A 35 -4.83 0.30 9.28
N ILE A 36 -6.03 -0.28 9.11
CA ILE A 36 -6.26 -1.70 9.40
C ILE A 36 -5.47 -2.57 8.44
N LEU A 37 -5.49 -2.26 7.15
CA LEU A 37 -4.70 -3.00 6.16
C LEU A 37 -3.18 -2.82 6.39
N MET A 38 -2.76 -1.65 6.85
CA MET A 38 -1.39 -1.42 7.27
C MET A 38 -1.02 -2.27 8.49
N ALA A 39 -1.94 -2.45 9.45
CA ALA A 39 -1.72 -3.32 10.60
C ALA A 39 -1.58 -4.80 10.19
N ASP A 40 -2.35 -5.27 9.21
CA ASP A 40 -2.17 -6.61 8.62
C ASP A 40 -0.76 -6.77 8.03
N ALA A 41 -0.31 -5.77 7.26
CA ALA A 41 1.02 -5.77 6.66
C ALA A 41 2.14 -5.67 7.72
N ASP A 42 1.93 -4.90 8.79
CA ASP A 42 2.87 -4.81 9.92
C ASP A 42 2.98 -6.13 10.68
N ALA A 43 1.87 -6.82 10.89
CA ALA A 43 1.87 -8.16 11.50
C ALA A 43 2.65 -9.18 10.63
N ALA A 44 2.50 -9.13 9.31
CA ALA A 44 3.27 -9.96 8.39
C ALA A 44 4.77 -9.61 8.43
N LEU A 45 5.11 -8.32 8.43
CA LEU A 45 6.49 -7.83 8.55
C LEU A 45 7.15 -8.31 9.86
N ALA A 46 6.41 -8.27 10.97
CA ALA A 46 6.92 -8.74 12.25
C ALA A 46 7.27 -10.24 12.27
N GLN A 47 6.56 -11.05 11.48
CA GLN A 47 6.83 -12.49 11.37
C GLN A 47 7.94 -12.83 10.36
N LEU A 48 7.98 -12.11 9.23
CA LEU A 48 8.85 -12.42 8.11
C LEU A 48 10.22 -11.71 8.21
N GLY A 49 10.35 -10.72 9.09
CA GLY A 49 11.54 -9.89 9.22
C GLY A 49 11.62 -8.80 8.16
N SER A 50 12.82 -8.31 7.85
CA SER A 50 13.00 -7.21 6.91
C SER A 50 12.63 -7.59 5.48
N LEU A 51 11.77 -6.79 4.84
CA LEU A 51 11.19 -7.04 3.52
C LEU A 51 11.31 -5.84 2.58
N THR A 52 11.37 -6.12 1.29
CA THR A 52 11.02 -5.16 0.23
C THR A 52 9.53 -5.32 -0.07
N LEU A 53 8.79 -4.22 -0.10
CA LEU A 53 7.36 -4.21 -0.33
C LEU A 53 7.05 -3.88 -1.79
N VAL A 54 6.14 -4.62 -2.40
CA VAL A 54 5.58 -4.29 -3.72
C VAL A 54 4.08 -4.16 -3.58
N GLY A 55 3.57 -2.94 -3.68
CA GLY A 55 2.15 -2.65 -3.58
C GLY A 55 1.54 -2.25 -4.93
N HIS A 56 0.36 -2.77 -5.22
CA HIS A 56 -0.44 -2.40 -6.38
C HIS A 56 -1.73 -1.71 -5.95
N GLY A 57 -2.04 -0.57 -6.54
CA GLY A 57 -3.27 0.15 -6.27
C GLY A 57 -3.38 0.58 -4.80
N LEU A 58 -4.41 0.12 -4.10
CA LEU A 58 -4.55 0.32 -2.65
C LEU A 58 -3.32 -0.20 -1.88
N GLY A 59 -2.77 -1.34 -2.28
CA GLY A 59 -1.56 -1.90 -1.66
C GLY A 59 -0.33 -1.01 -1.82
N ALA A 60 -0.27 -0.14 -2.84
CA ALA A 60 0.80 0.84 -2.98
C ALA A 60 0.75 1.89 -1.86
N TYR A 61 -0.45 2.35 -1.51
CA TYR A 61 -0.61 3.29 -0.40
C TYR A 61 -0.27 2.64 0.95
N VAL A 62 -0.72 1.40 1.18
CA VAL A 62 -0.35 0.62 2.38
C VAL A 62 1.17 0.43 2.47
N ALA A 63 1.83 0.08 1.37
CA ALA A 63 3.29 -0.10 1.33
C ALA A 63 4.04 1.20 1.68
N LEU A 64 3.56 2.36 1.20
CA LEU A 64 4.09 3.66 1.55
C LEU A 64 3.99 3.94 3.05
N LEU A 65 2.79 3.75 3.63
CA LEU A 65 2.57 3.98 5.06
C LEU A 65 3.46 3.06 5.91
N LEU A 66 3.55 1.79 5.55
CA LEU A 66 4.40 0.84 6.29
C LEU A 66 5.89 1.18 6.17
N ALA A 67 6.37 1.64 5.01
CA ALA A 67 7.75 2.06 4.82
C ALA A 67 8.13 3.23 5.76
N GLY A 68 7.24 4.21 5.92
CA GLY A 68 7.46 5.31 6.86
C GLY A 68 7.33 4.90 8.32
N ALA A 69 6.39 3.99 8.64
CA ALA A 69 6.16 3.52 10.01
C ALA A 69 7.23 2.54 10.51
N ARG A 70 7.86 1.77 9.60
CA ARG A 70 8.88 0.76 9.91
C ARG A 70 10.14 0.92 9.04
N PRO A 71 10.76 2.10 9.02
CA PRO A 71 11.82 2.43 8.07
C PRO A 71 13.07 1.55 8.21
N GLN A 72 13.33 0.98 9.39
CA GLN A 72 14.47 0.10 9.64
C GLN A 72 14.20 -1.35 9.22
N GLN A 73 12.95 -1.74 9.01
CA GLN A 73 12.56 -3.10 8.62
C GLN A 73 12.17 -3.19 7.15
N VAL A 74 11.64 -2.11 6.59
CA VAL A 74 11.29 -2.04 5.17
C VAL A 74 12.52 -1.67 4.35
N ARG A 75 13.00 -2.62 3.54
CA ARG A 75 14.17 -2.49 2.67
C ARG A 75 13.88 -1.80 1.35
N GLY A 76 12.76 -1.16 1.23
CA GLY A 76 12.27 -0.42 0.08
C GLY A 76 10.80 -0.70 -0.20
N ALA A 77 10.09 0.29 -0.74
CA ALA A 77 8.71 0.16 -1.15
C ALA A 77 8.54 0.54 -2.63
N VAL A 78 7.92 -0.36 -3.39
CA VAL A 78 7.62 -0.18 -4.82
C VAL A 78 6.13 0.05 -4.99
N LEU A 79 5.76 1.21 -5.52
CA LEU A 79 4.38 1.67 -5.67
C LEU A 79 3.95 1.55 -7.12
N CYS A 80 3.00 0.66 -7.39
CA CYS A 80 2.52 0.34 -8.75
C CYS A 80 1.05 0.72 -8.95
N ASP A 81 0.67 0.95 -10.22
CA ASP A 81 -0.74 1.10 -10.60
C ASP A 81 -1.57 -0.11 -10.18
N GLY A 82 -2.85 0.13 -9.93
CA GLY A 82 -3.82 -0.92 -9.63
C GLY A 82 -5.12 -0.39 -9.04
N PRO A 83 -6.08 -1.29 -8.81
CA PRO A 83 -7.37 -0.91 -8.25
C PRO A 83 -7.24 -0.20 -6.90
N GLY A 84 -8.03 0.85 -6.72
CA GLY A 84 -8.08 1.60 -5.48
C GLY A 84 -6.89 2.53 -5.23
N LEU A 85 -6.04 2.82 -6.23
CA LEU A 85 -4.89 3.72 -6.09
C LEU A 85 -5.30 5.13 -5.65
N ALA A 86 -6.37 5.69 -6.21
CA ALA A 86 -6.80 7.05 -5.91
C ALA A 86 -7.47 7.18 -4.52
N GLY A 87 -8.15 6.13 -4.06
CA GLY A 87 -8.96 6.20 -2.84
C GLY A 87 -10.11 7.20 -2.94
N GLY A 88 -10.53 7.75 -1.82
CA GLY A 88 -11.60 8.74 -1.70
C GLY A 88 -11.19 10.19 -2.00
N GLY A 89 -9.97 10.39 -2.51
CA GLY A 89 -9.43 11.72 -2.82
C GLY A 89 -8.73 12.40 -1.63
N PRO A 90 -8.29 13.66 -1.80
CA PRO A 90 -7.44 14.36 -0.81
C PRO A 90 -8.21 14.90 0.40
N ARG A 91 -9.54 14.99 0.30
CA ARG A 91 -10.40 15.56 1.36
C ARG A 91 -11.66 14.73 1.55
N PRO A 92 -12.20 14.69 2.77
CA PRO A 92 -13.49 14.07 3.01
C PRO A 92 -14.59 14.70 2.16
N VAL A 93 -15.41 13.86 1.54
CA VAL A 93 -16.62 14.27 0.84
C VAL A 93 -17.83 13.72 1.58
N THR A 94 -18.98 14.39 1.49
CA THR A 94 -20.22 13.88 2.06
C THR A 94 -20.56 12.56 1.35
N PRO A 95 -20.58 11.43 2.06
CA PRO A 95 -20.86 10.15 1.44
C PRO A 95 -22.32 10.11 0.94
N ALA A 96 -22.53 9.50 -0.22
CA ALA A 96 -23.88 9.13 -0.62
C ALA A 96 -24.47 8.15 0.41
N VAL A 97 -25.78 8.19 0.59
CA VAL A 97 -26.47 7.20 1.45
C VAL A 97 -26.21 5.81 0.89
N VAL A 98 -25.53 4.99 1.66
CA VAL A 98 -25.23 3.61 1.30
C VAL A 98 -26.25 2.70 1.95
N ARG A 99 -26.93 1.91 1.15
CA ARG A 99 -27.75 0.83 1.68
C ARG A 99 -26.83 -0.32 2.09
N PRO A 100 -26.94 -0.83 3.33
CA PRO A 100 -26.22 -2.03 3.72
C PRO A 100 -26.55 -3.16 2.75
N VAL A 101 -25.54 -3.85 2.27
CA VAL A 101 -25.71 -5.06 1.48
C VAL A 101 -25.80 -6.23 2.47
N GLU A 102 -26.60 -7.23 2.18
CA GLU A 102 -26.63 -8.46 2.96
C GLU A 102 -25.20 -9.04 3.03
N LYS A 103 -24.84 -9.52 4.20
CA LYS A 103 -23.51 -10.08 4.46
C LYS A 103 -23.23 -11.22 3.49
N LEU A 104 -22.22 -11.07 2.68
CA LEU A 104 -21.64 -12.15 1.90
C LEU A 104 -20.60 -12.87 2.76
N GLU A 105 -20.67 -14.19 2.80
CA GLU A 105 -19.69 -15.02 3.52
C GLU A 105 -18.36 -15.19 2.76
N GLN A 106 -18.27 -14.59 1.56
CA GLN A 106 -17.13 -14.73 0.67
C GLN A 106 -16.43 -13.37 0.44
N ALA A 107 -15.10 -13.41 0.39
CA ALA A 107 -14.28 -12.26 0.04
C ALA A 107 -14.34 -11.97 -1.49
N PRO A 108 -14.21 -10.70 -1.93
CA PRO A 108 -14.03 -9.54 -1.07
C PRO A 108 -15.34 -9.11 -0.40
N ASP A 109 -15.26 -8.67 0.84
CA ASP A 109 -16.39 -8.11 1.55
C ASP A 109 -16.87 -6.84 0.85
N PRO A 110 -18.17 -6.69 0.51
CA PRO A 110 -18.71 -5.48 -0.08
C PRO A 110 -18.47 -4.21 0.76
N PHE A 111 -18.42 -4.32 2.08
CA PHE A 111 -18.06 -3.20 2.95
C PHE A 111 -16.62 -2.76 2.75
N ALA A 112 -15.68 -3.70 2.57
CA ALA A 112 -14.29 -3.37 2.29
C ALA A 112 -14.16 -2.54 1.01
N LEU A 113 -14.78 -2.98 -0.08
CA LEU A 113 -14.76 -2.25 -1.34
C LEU A 113 -15.33 -0.84 -1.22
N LEU A 114 -16.43 -0.69 -0.48
CA LEU A 114 -17.09 0.59 -0.29
C LEU A 114 -16.29 1.55 0.60
N GLU A 115 -15.83 1.10 1.74
CA GLU A 115 -15.14 1.90 2.74
C GLU A 115 -13.76 2.32 2.24
N LEU A 116 -12.99 1.39 1.69
CA LEU A 116 -11.65 1.66 1.14
C LEU A 116 -11.68 2.53 -0.12
N ALA A 117 -12.76 2.48 -0.92
CA ALA A 117 -12.93 3.38 -2.05
C ALA A 117 -13.18 4.84 -1.62
N ARG A 118 -13.62 5.07 -0.39
CA ARG A 118 -13.89 6.38 0.19
C ARG A 118 -12.83 6.87 1.15
N ASP A 119 -11.92 6.00 1.51
CA ASP A 119 -10.83 6.33 2.42
C ASP A 119 -9.97 7.45 1.84
N VAL A 120 -9.91 8.57 2.56
CA VAL A 120 -9.22 9.78 2.09
C VAL A 120 -7.71 9.61 2.20
N ARG A 121 -7.01 10.19 1.23
CA ARG A 121 -5.55 10.15 1.14
C ARG A 121 -4.98 11.55 1.00
N PRO A 122 -4.84 12.28 2.10
CA PRO A 122 -4.28 13.63 2.07
C PRO A 122 -2.81 13.59 1.61
N PRO A 123 -2.40 14.47 0.67
CA PRO A 123 -1.01 14.54 0.23
C PRO A 123 -0.02 14.76 1.38
N ASP A 124 -0.31 15.65 2.32
CA ASP A 124 0.56 15.94 3.46
C ASP A 124 0.75 14.72 4.37
N TYR A 125 -0.28 13.89 4.51
CA TYR A 125 -0.17 12.64 5.26
C TYR A 125 0.76 11.66 4.55
N ALA A 126 0.58 11.47 3.25
CA ALA A 126 1.44 10.59 2.45
C ALA A 126 2.92 11.04 2.45
N THR A 127 3.18 12.34 2.25
CA THR A 127 4.55 12.86 2.22
C THR A 127 5.25 12.76 3.58
N SER A 128 4.51 12.79 4.69
CA SER A 128 5.09 12.61 6.03
C SER A 128 5.74 11.22 6.17
N PHE A 129 5.13 10.17 5.60
CA PHE A 129 5.71 8.82 5.61
C PHE A 129 6.93 8.69 4.71
N VAL A 130 6.96 9.38 3.56
CA VAL A 130 8.17 9.45 2.73
C VAL A 130 9.32 10.06 3.51
N ARG A 131 9.08 11.20 4.15
CA ARG A 131 10.10 11.89 4.96
C ARG A 131 10.61 11.03 6.11
N GLN A 132 9.72 10.31 6.80
CA GLN A 132 10.13 9.37 7.85
C GLN A 132 10.98 8.23 7.28
N ALA A 133 10.57 7.64 6.16
CA ALA A 133 11.35 6.61 5.49
C ALA A 133 12.76 7.13 5.12
N CYS A 134 12.86 8.33 4.55
CA CYS A 134 14.15 8.93 4.16
C CYS A 134 15.05 9.25 5.35
N GLN A 135 14.47 9.72 6.46
CA GLN A 135 15.25 10.16 7.62
C GLN A 135 15.71 9.00 8.50
N LEU A 136 14.95 7.91 8.54
CA LEU A 136 15.11 6.83 9.53
C LEU A 136 15.54 5.49 8.92
N SER A 137 15.49 5.33 7.60
CA SER A 137 16.10 4.20 6.90
C SER A 137 17.55 4.52 6.52
N GLU A 138 18.33 3.49 6.26
CA GLU A 138 19.69 3.61 5.72
C GLU A 138 19.71 3.64 4.18
N LEU A 139 18.55 3.87 3.55
CA LEU A 139 18.37 3.82 2.11
C LEU A 139 18.42 5.21 1.50
N ASP A 140 19.25 5.41 0.48
CA ASP A 140 19.25 6.65 -0.31
C ASP A 140 17.92 6.88 -1.04
N ARG A 141 17.22 5.79 -1.36
CA ARG A 141 15.97 5.79 -2.10
C ARG A 141 15.02 4.74 -1.55
N PRO A 142 14.30 5.05 -0.45
CA PRO A 142 13.39 4.09 0.17
C PRO A 142 12.11 3.84 -0.62
N ILE A 143 11.70 4.78 -1.49
CA ILE A 143 10.43 4.69 -2.24
C ILE A 143 10.71 4.71 -3.75
N SER A 144 10.19 3.70 -4.45
CA SER A 144 10.20 3.60 -5.92
C SER A 144 8.77 3.69 -6.47
N VAL A 145 8.50 4.68 -7.31
CA VAL A 145 7.19 4.93 -7.90
C VAL A 145 7.17 4.40 -9.33
N CYS A 146 6.51 3.28 -9.54
CA CYS A 146 6.34 2.62 -10.84
C CYS A 146 4.94 2.85 -11.43
N ALA A 147 4.03 3.46 -10.65
CA ALA A 147 2.69 3.79 -11.09
C ALA A 147 2.72 4.90 -12.15
N ILE A 148 1.87 4.83 -13.17
CA ILE A 148 1.68 5.84 -14.21
C ILE A 148 0.65 6.87 -13.76
N GLU A 149 -0.45 6.39 -13.15
CA GLU A 149 -1.46 7.25 -12.58
C GLU A 149 -0.91 7.99 -11.36
N ARG A 150 -1.27 9.26 -11.24
CA ARG A 150 -0.78 10.16 -10.16
C ARG A 150 -1.96 10.83 -9.44
N PRO A 151 -2.71 10.09 -8.58
CA PRO A 151 -3.62 10.76 -7.66
C PRO A 151 -2.86 11.74 -6.78
N ASP A 152 -3.55 12.73 -6.22
CA ASP A 152 -2.93 13.86 -5.51
C ASP A 152 -1.89 13.46 -4.47
N TRP A 153 -2.16 12.39 -3.71
CA TRP A 153 -1.21 11.89 -2.73
C TRP A 153 0.09 11.38 -3.36
N LEU A 154 -0.02 10.65 -4.49
CA LEU A 154 1.15 10.07 -5.17
C LEU A 154 1.92 11.12 -5.96
N ALA A 155 1.23 12.10 -6.53
CA ALA A 155 1.86 13.26 -7.16
C ALA A 155 2.75 14.01 -6.14
N ALA A 156 2.23 14.24 -4.93
CA ALA A 156 3.01 14.86 -3.86
C ALA A 156 4.20 13.99 -3.39
N VAL A 157 4.02 12.68 -3.32
CA VAL A 157 5.10 11.73 -2.97
C VAL A 157 6.26 11.80 -3.97
N VAL A 158 5.97 11.91 -5.26
CA VAL A 158 6.99 11.98 -6.31
C VAL A 158 7.89 13.23 -6.17
N GLU A 159 7.37 14.30 -5.61
CA GLU A 159 8.14 15.54 -5.38
C GLU A 159 9.07 15.47 -4.16
N GLU A 160 8.92 14.44 -3.30
CA GLU A 160 9.74 14.31 -2.10
C GLU A 160 11.12 13.69 -2.41
N PRO A 161 12.20 14.19 -1.76
CA PRO A 161 13.50 13.53 -1.80
C PRO A 161 13.38 12.08 -1.28
N GLY A 162 14.08 11.16 -1.95
CA GLY A 162 14.03 9.72 -1.60
C GLY A 162 12.88 8.93 -2.26
N ALA A 163 11.97 9.61 -2.97
CA ALA A 163 11.06 8.97 -3.93
C ALA A 163 11.64 9.08 -5.34
N ALA A 164 11.67 7.96 -6.07
CA ALA A 164 12.16 7.95 -7.44
C ALA A 164 11.15 7.31 -8.40
N VAL A 165 10.86 8.00 -9.48
CA VAL A 165 10.08 7.45 -10.60
C VAL A 165 10.97 6.48 -11.38
N THR A 166 10.53 5.23 -11.52
CA THR A 166 11.33 4.18 -12.15
C THR A 166 10.44 3.06 -12.69
N THR A 167 11.00 2.08 -13.34
CA THR A 167 10.30 0.86 -13.75
C THR A 167 10.32 -0.18 -12.62
N LEU A 168 9.36 -1.11 -12.64
CA LEU A 168 9.34 -2.21 -11.67
C LEU A 168 10.64 -3.02 -11.70
N ALA A 169 11.19 -3.30 -12.88
CA ALA A 169 12.42 -4.06 -13.04
C ALA A 169 13.62 -3.35 -12.41
N GLU A 170 13.75 -2.04 -12.62
CA GLU A 170 14.82 -1.23 -12.02
C GLU A 170 14.67 -1.13 -10.50
N ALA A 171 13.44 -0.94 -10.00
CA ALA A 171 13.16 -0.92 -8.56
C ALA A 171 13.55 -2.25 -7.90
N LEU A 172 13.13 -3.38 -8.47
CA LEU A 172 13.47 -4.70 -7.95
C LEU A 172 14.99 -4.94 -7.99
N SER A 173 15.67 -4.56 -9.08
CA SER A 173 17.13 -4.67 -9.18
C SER A 173 17.86 -3.79 -8.15
N HIS A 174 17.31 -2.63 -7.82
CA HIS A 174 17.86 -1.72 -6.82
C HIS A 174 17.80 -2.32 -5.41
N TYR A 175 16.66 -2.93 -5.04
CA TYR A 175 16.46 -3.50 -3.71
C TYR A 175 16.94 -4.94 -3.54
N ALA A 176 17.30 -5.64 -4.60
CA ALA A 176 17.83 -7.00 -4.56
C ALA A 176 19.32 -7.10 -4.12
N ARG A 177 19.93 -5.97 -3.77
CA ARG A 177 21.36 -5.87 -3.38
C ARG A 177 21.59 -6.19 -1.93
#